data_beded3cc804bc3d362d0e21ef28ce517
#
_entry.id   beded3cc804bc3d362d0e21ef28ce517
#
_cell.length_a   1.000
_cell.length_b   1.000
_cell.length_c   1.000
_cell.angle_alpha   90.00
_cell.angle_beta   90.00
_cell.angle_gamma   90.00
#
_symmetry.space_group_name_H-M   'P 1'
#
loop_
_entity.id
_entity.type
_entity.pdbx_description
1 polymer ?
#
loop_
_entity_poly.entity_id
_entity_poly.type
_entity_poly.pdbx_seq_one_letter_code
_entity_poly.pdbx_strand_id
1 'polypeptide(L)'
;TINGDMDNQLAINYSNYLGDISYGTAAYAYTVDRRTQTFHIGMTYVNYGSFDGYDENGISTGAFTGNEAALSVGYASQIGYSDFYMGANLKFITSKLEQYNSFGIATDLGIIYINEYLDFNAALVIRNFGTQLTTYAGLKEPLPFEIDLGFSQTLENVPIRWHLTFE
;
A
#
# COMPACT_ATOMS: atom_id res chain seq x y z
N THR A 1 8.39 5.95 -1.73
CA THR A 1 8.11 7.26 -2.35
C THR A 1 8.29 7.12 -3.84
N ILE A 2 7.36 7.62 -4.64
CA ILE A 2 7.44 7.63 -6.10
C ILE A 2 8.36 8.79 -6.47
N ASN A 3 9.29 8.57 -7.40
CA ASN A 3 10.22 9.58 -7.88
C ASN A 3 10.28 9.62 -9.42
N GLY A 4 10.98 10.59 -9.98
CA GLY A 4 11.10 10.80 -11.43
C GLY A 4 11.81 9.68 -12.19
N ASP A 5 12.54 8.80 -11.50
CA ASP A 5 13.23 7.65 -12.11
C ASP A 5 12.24 6.52 -12.47
N MET A 6 11.03 6.58 -11.95
CA MET A 6 9.96 5.61 -12.19
C MET A 6 9.09 5.95 -13.42
N ASP A 7 9.56 6.86 -14.28
CA ASP A 7 8.79 7.29 -15.44
C ASP A 7 8.50 6.13 -16.40
N ASN A 8 7.22 5.98 -16.77
CA ASN A 8 6.72 4.92 -17.66
C ASN A 8 7.09 3.50 -17.21
N GLN A 9 7.23 3.26 -15.92
CA GLN A 9 7.53 1.94 -15.39
C GLN A 9 6.24 1.20 -15.00
N LEU A 10 6.16 -0.04 -15.43
CA LEU A 10 5.13 -1.00 -15.02
C LEU A 10 5.80 -2.08 -14.16
N ALA A 11 5.32 -2.23 -12.93
CA ALA A 11 5.73 -3.31 -12.03
C ALA A 11 4.56 -4.27 -11.84
N ILE A 12 4.80 -5.57 -12.01
CA ILE A 12 3.83 -6.63 -11.77
C ILE A 12 4.49 -7.68 -10.89
N ASN A 13 3.81 -8.06 -9.81
CA ASN A 13 4.23 -9.14 -8.93
C ASN A 13 3.07 -10.11 -8.76
N TYR A 14 3.39 -11.39 -8.70
CA TYR A 14 2.44 -12.45 -8.37
C TYR A 14 3.13 -13.46 -7.47
N SER A 15 2.44 -13.88 -6.43
CA SER A 15 2.92 -14.86 -5.48
C SER A 15 1.82 -15.85 -5.14
N ASN A 16 2.18 -17.13 -5.05
CA ASN A 16 1.28 -18.19 -4.62
C ASN A 16 1.79 -18.73 -3.29
N TYR A 17 0.91 -18.82 -2.31
CA TYR A 17 1.20 -19.32 -0.98
C TYR A 17 0.56 -20.70 -0.75
N LEU A 18 0.89 -21.33 0.37
CA LEU A 18 0.22 -22.55 0.81
C LEU A 18 -1.29 -22.30 1.04
N GLY A 19 -2.12 -23.31 0.77
CA GLY A 19 -3.56 -23.22 0.99
C GLY A 19 -4.33 -22.47 -0.10
N ASP A 20 -3.82 -22.49 -1.35
CA ASP A 20 -4.43 -21.83 -2.52
C ASP A 20 -4.57 -20.31 -2.40
N ILE A 21 -3.86 -19.70 -1.45
CA ILE A 21 -3.81 -18.24 -1.31
C ILE A 21 -2.92 -17.68 -2.41
N SER A 22 -3.44 -16.72 -3.16
CA SER A 22 -2.67 -16.00 -4.16
C SER A 22 -2.73 -14.48 -3.93
N TYR A 23 -1.61 -13.83 -4.22
CA TYR A 23 -1.45 -12.39 -4.08
C TYR A 23 -0.86 -11.82 -5.37
N GLY A 24 -1.45 -10.76 -5.87
CA GLY A 24 -0.98 -10.08 -7.06
C GLY A 24 -0.97 -8.57 -6.89
N THR A 25 0.06 -7.91 -7.42
CA THR A 25 0.13 -6.46 -7.52
C THR A 25 0.50 -6.03 -8.93
N ALA A 26 -0.09 -4.94 -9.38
CA ALA A 26 0.32 -4.23 -10.58
C ALA A 26 0.38 -2.74 -10.26
N ALA A 27 1.42 -2.06 -10.69
CA ALA A 27 1.55 -0.62 -10.52
C ALA A 27 2.21 0.01 -11.75
N TYR A 28 1.69 1.13 -12.16
CA TYR A 28 2.25 1.95 -13.23
C TYR A 28 2.51 3.36 -12.72
N ALA A 29 3.70 3.87 -13.01
CA ALA A 29 4.09 5.22 -12.66
C ALA A 29 4.35 6.06 -13.92
N TYR A 30 3.89 7.30 -13.89
CA TYR A 30 4.06 8.29 -14.96
C TYR A 30 4.57 9.60 -14.37
N THR A 31 5.67 10.09 -14.90
CA THR A 31 6.30 11.33 -14.45
C THR A 31 6.00 12.45 -15.44
N VAL A 32 5.32 13.49 -14.97
CA VAL A 32 5.00 14.69 -15.75
C VAL A 32 6.23 15.58 -15.85
N ASP A 33 6.93 15.75 -14.74
CA ASP A 33 8.19 16.46 -14.68
C ASP A 33 9.19 15.61 -13.89
N ARG A 34 10.29 15.20 -14.54
CA ARG A 34 11.28 14.25 -14.01
C ARG A 34 11.89 14.65 -12.67
N ARG A 35 11.80 15.90 -12.29
CA ARG A 35 12.35 16.39 -11.02
C ARG A 35 11.31 16.63 -9.95
N THR A 36 10.05 16.86 -10.34
CA THR A 36 9.09 17.45 -9.41
C THR A 36 7.77 16.71 -9.26
N GLN A 37 7.28 15.98 -10.26
CA GLN A 37 5.89 15.48 -10.23
C GLN A 37 5.76 14.08 -10.84
N THR A 38 5.30 13.14 -10.06
CA THR A 38 5.04 11.76 -10.48
C THR A 38 3.67 11.31 -10.00
N PHE A 39 2.92 10.69 -10.90
CA PHE A 39 1.65 10.01 -10.62
C PHE A 39 1.85 8.51 -10.63
N HIS A 40 1.02 7.81 -9.89
CA HIS A 40 0.92 6.37 -10.03
C HIS A 40 -0.53 5.89 -9.94
N ILE A 41 -0.77 4.76 -10.58
CA ILE A 41 -1.96 3.93 -10.38
C ILE A 41 -1.49 2.53 -10.01
N GLY A 42 -2.11 1.93 -9.02
CA GLY A 42 -1.75 0.60 -8.55
C GLY A 42 -2.98 -0.22 -8.24
N MET A 43 -2.85 -1.53 -8.36
CA MET A 43 -3.86 -2.50 -7.98
C MET A 43 -3.21 -3.60 -7.17
N THR A 44 -3.86 -3.99 -6.09
CA THR A 44 -3.52 -5.16 -5.28
C THR A 44 -4.71 -6.09 -5.27
N TYR A 45 -4.47 -7.39 -5.39
CA TYR A 45 -5.49 -8.42 -5.32
C TYR A 45 -5.01 -9.59 -4.47
N VAL A 46 -5.85 -10.02 -3.56
CA VAL A 46 -5.64 -11.21 -2.72
C VAL A 46 -6.80 -12.16 -2.92
N ASN A 47 -6.50 -13.42 -3.18
CA ASN A 47 -7.47 -14.51 -3.16
C ASN A 47 -7.06 -15.46 -2.04
N TYR A 48 -7.97 -15.72 -1.13
CA TYR A 48 -7.74 -16.60 0.03
C TYR A 48 -8.02 -18.07 -0.25
N GLY A 49 -8.36 -18.42 -1.51
CA GLY A 49 -8.72 -19.79 -1.88
C GLY A 49 -10.14 -20.16 -1.45
N SER A 50 -10.36 -21.44 -1.23
CA SER A 50 -11.64 -22.01 -0.83
C SER A 50 -11.57 -22.58 0.58
N PHE A 51 -12.59 -22.30 1.37
CA PHE A 51 -12.76 -22.81 2.73
C PHE A 51 -13.99 -23.70 2.81
N ASP A 52 -13.88 -24.81 3.52
CA ASP A 52 -15.03 -25.66 3.82
C ASP A 52 -15.85 -25.03 4.95
N GLY A 53 -17.12 -24.80 4.68
CA GLY A 53 -18.07 -24.28 5.65
C GLY A 53 -18.74 -25.40 6.47
N TYR A 54 -18.92 -25.14 7.78
CA TYR A 54 -19.64 -26.03 8.69
C TYR A 54 -20.60 -25.22 9.57
N ASP A 55 -21.76 -25.81 9.87
CA ASP A 55 -22.69 -25.24 10.85
C ASP A 55 -22.24 -25.53 12.30
N GLU A 56 -22.99 -25.02 13.27
CA GLU A 56 -22.75 -25.23 14.72
C GLU A 56 -22.82 -26.71 15.15
N ASN A 57 -23.39 -27.60 14.34
CA ASN A 57 -23.47 -29.03 14.58
C ASN A 57 -22.38 -29.82 13.83
N GLY A 58 -21.48 -29.13 13.11
CA GLY A 58 -20.42 -29.74 12.31
C GLY A 58 -20.92 -30.33 10.98
N ILE A 59 -22.10 -29.95 10.50
CA ILE A 59 -22.63 -30.36 9.22
C ILE A 59 -22.08 -29.42 8.14
N SER A 60 -21.53 -29.96 7.05
CA SER A 60 -20.99 -29.15 5.96
C SER A 60 -22.08 -28.29 5.33
N THR A 61 -21.81 -26.99 5.24
CA THR A 61 -22.65 -25.99 4.57
C THR A 61 -22.19 -25.68 3.15
N GLY A 62 -21.15 -26.39 2.68
CA GLY A 62 -20.52 -26.17 1.37
C GLY A 62 -19.21 -25.40 1.48
N ALA A 63 -18.60 -25.09 0.33
CA ALA A 63 -17.37 -24.30 0.29
C ALA A 63 -17.68 -22.83 -0.01
N PHE A 64 -16.89 -21.92 0.59
CA PHE A 64 -16.95 -20.49 0.31
C PHE A 64 -15.56 -19.96 -0.04
N THR A 65 -15.52 -18.79 -0.68
CA THR A 65 -14.26 -18.13 -1.09
C THR A 65 -14.18 -16.73 -0.47
N GLY A 66 -12.94 -16.28 -0.26
CA GLY A 66 -12.64 -14.92 0.15
C GLY A 66 -11.71 -14.25 -0.85
N ASN A 67 -11.93 -12.97 -1.14
CA ASN A 67 -11.00 -12.18 -1.93
C ASN A 67 -11.05 -10.70 -1.53
N GLU A 68 -9.92 -10.03 -1.74
CA GLU A 68 -9.77 -8.60 -1.51
C GLU A 68 -9.10 -7.95 -2.70
N ALA A 69 -9.51 -6.73 -3.01
CA ALA A 69 -8.87 -5.92 -4.01
C ALA A 69 -8.75 -4.47 -3.52
N ALA A 70 -7.62 -3.83 -3.84
CA ALA A 70 -7.41 -2.41 -3.60
C ALA A 70 -6.92 -1.74 -4.88
N LEU A 71 -7.61 -0.68 -5.29
CA LEU A 71 -7.16 0.23 -6.34
C LEU A 71 -6.56 1.45 -5.65
N SER A 72 -5.38 1.89 -6.08
CA SER A 72 -4.70 3.06 -5.55
C SER A 72 -4.37 4.06 -6.64
N VAL A 73 -4.51 5.34 -6.33
CA VAL A 73 -4.07 6.45 -7.19
C VAL A 73 -3.27 7.40 -6.33
N GLY A 74 -2.05 7.71 -6.73
CA GLY A 74 -1.16 8.55 -5.95
C GLY A 74 -0.47 9.62 -6.77
N TYR A 75 -0.05 10.63 -6.05
CA TYR A 75 0.71 11.76 -6.56
C TYR A 75 1.83 12.10 -5.59
N ALA A 76 3.00 12.37 -6.13
CA ALA A 76 4.15 12.84 -5.36
C ALA A 76 4.80 14.03 -6.07
N SER A 77 5.27 14.99 -5.28
CA SER A 77 5.92 16.20 -5.78
C SER A 77 7.00 16.68 -4.84
N GLN A 78 8.05 17.28 -5.42
CA GLN A 78 9.01 18.08 -4.69
C GLN A 78 8.36 19.37 -4.21
N ILE A 79 8.68 19.83 -3.01
CA ILE A 79 8.16 21.08 -2.46
C ILE A 79 9.08 22.23 -2.89
N GLY A 80 8.68 22.92 -3.94
CA GLY A 80 9.48 24.01 -4.51
C GLY A 80 10.86 23.52 -5.00
N TYR A 81 11.93 24.23 -4.56
CA TYR A 81 13.32 23.84 -4.81
C TYR A 81 14.00 23.30 -3.55
N SER A 82 13.24 22.73 -2.62
CA SER A 82 13.75 22.21 -1.36
C SER A 82 14.09 20.73 -1.45
N ASP A 83 14.77 20.21 -0.46
CA ASP A 83 15.07 18.77 -0.30
C ASP A 83 13.87 17.96 0.22
N PHE A 84 12.71 18.58 0.29
CA PHE A 84 11.47 17.92 0.75
C PHE A 84 10.60 17.50 -0.43
N TYR A 85 10.10 16.27 -0.34
CA TYR A 85 9.11 15.70 -1.24
C TYR A 85 7.88 15.29 -0.43
N MET A 86 6.71 15.53 -0.98
CA MET A 86 5.44 15.11 -0.39
C MET A 86 4.68 14.21 -1.35
N GLY A 87 3.88 13.32 -0.80
CA GLY A 87 3.03 12.45 -1.59
C GLY A 87 1.73 12.14 -0.88
N ALA A 88 0.72 11.90 -1.68
CA ALA A 88 -0.59 11.41 -1.23
C ALA A 88 -1.02 10.24 -2.10
N ASN A 89 -1.70 9.28 -1.49
CA ASN A 89 -2.24 8.12 -2.16
C ASN A 89 -3.66 7.88 -1.69
N LEU A 90 -4.61 7.75 -2.61
CA LEU A 90 -6.00 7.42 -2.35
C LEU A 90 -6.22 5.95 -2.69
N LYS A 91 -6.84 5.21 -1.78
CA LYS A 91 -7.11 3.77 -1.93
C LYS A 91 -8.60 3.49 -1.86
N PHE A 92 -9.08 2.68 -2.78
CA PHE A 92 -10.41 2.10 -2.81
C PHE A 92 -10.26 0.61 -2.55
N ILE A 93 -10.82 0.14 -1.43
CA ILE A 93 -10.63 -1.21 -0.94
C ILE A 93 -11.97 -1.92 -1.00
N THR A 94 -12.01 -3.08 -1.62
CA THR A 94 -13.17 -3.96 -1.64
C THR A 94 -12.77 -5.33 -1.12
N SER A 95 -13.60 -5.90 -0.28
CA SER A 95 -13.41 -7.23 0.26
C SER A 95 -14.71 -8.01 0.16
N LYS A 96 -14.60 -9.25 -0.24
CA LYS A 96 -15.71 -10.19 -0.35
C LYS A 96 -15.36 -11.47 0.41
N LEU A 97 -16.24 -11.86 1.32
CA LEU A 97 -16.14 -13.10 2.05
C LEU A 97 -17.52 -13.79 2.03
N GLU A 98 -17.59 -14.98 1.39
CA GLU A 98 -18.84 -15.71 1.18
C GLU A 98 -19.86 -14.84 0.43
N GLN A 99 -20.99 -14.50 1.08
CA GLN A 99 -22.04 -13.61 0.55
C GLN A 99 -21.90 -12.16 1.00
N TYR A 100 -20.95 -11.87 1.88
CA TYR A 100 -20.74 -10.53 2.45
C TYR A 100 -19.75 -9.73 1.62
N ASN A 101 -20.06 -8.46 1.44
CA ASN A 101 -19.19 -7.51 0.75
C ASN A 101 -18.90 -6.32 1.66
N SER A 102 -17.68 -5.84 1.58
CA SER A 102 -17.24 -4.63 2.26
C SER A 102 -16.56 -3.70 1.26
N PHE A 103 -16.74 -2.41 1.47
CA PHE A 103 -16.06 -1.38 0.70
C PHE A 103 -15.52 -0.30 1.64
N GLY A 104 -14.27 0.09 1.44
CA GLY A 104 -13.60 1.10 2.21
C GLY A 104 -12.82 2.09 1.34
N ILE A 105 -12.55 3.25 1.91
CA ILE A 105 -11.68 4.27 1.33
C ILE A 105 -10.64 4.67 2.35
N ALA A 106 -9.39 4.79 1.90
CA ALA A 106 -8.28 5.20 2.73
C ALA A 106 -7.33 6.13 1.98
N THR A 107 -6.59 6.92 2.73
CA THR A 107 -5.57 7.83 2.21
C THR A 107 -4.26 7.58 2.95
N ASP A 108 -3.15 7.55 2.19
CA ASP A 108 -1.81 7.61 2.77
C ASP A 108 -1.22 8.98 2.45
N LEU A 109 -0.53 9.55 3.41
CA LEU A 109 0.18 10.82 3.28
C LEU A 109 1.64 10.60 3.67
N GLY A 110 2.56 11.15 2.90
CA GLY A 110 3.98 11.01 3.19
C GLY A 110 4.74 12.29 2.90
N ILE A 111 5.76 12.52 3.71
CA ILE A 111 6.79 13.54 3.46
C ILE A 111 8.15 12.87 3.64
N ILE A 112 9.07 13.18 2.74
CA ILE A 112 10.46 12.73 2.82
C ILE A 112 11.39 13.90 2.63
N TYR A 113 12.40 13.99 3.49
CA TYR A 113 13.56 14.84 3.35
C TYR A 113 14.72 14.04 2.78
N ILE A 114 15.34 14.51 1.71
CA ILE A 114 16.47 13.87 1.04
C ILE A 114 17.64 14.85 1.01
N ASN A 115 18.71 14.53 1.74
CA ASN A 115 19.96 15.28 1.70
C ASN A 115 21.00 14.49 0.90
N GLU A 116 21.20 14.89 -0.35
CA GLU A 116 22.14 14.22 -1.26
C GLU A 116 23.60 14.40 -0.82
N TYR A 117 23.93 15.49 -0.12
CA TYR A 117 25.29 15.75 0.34
C TYR A 117 25.74 14.82 1.48
N LEU A 118 24.82 14.53 2.40
CA LEU A 118 25.06 13.64 3.54
C LEU A 118 24.60 12.20 3.27
N ASP A 119 24.03 11.94 2.10
CA ASP A 119 23.33 10.69 1.74
C ASP A 119 22.37 10.24 2.85
N PHE A 120 21.66 11.24 3.43
CA PHE A 120 20.74 11.07 4.55
C PHE A 120 19.30 11.28 4.09
N ASN A 121 18.41 10.38 4.50
CA ASN A 121 16.98 10.50 4.26
C ASN A 121 16.22 10.38 5.59
N ALA A 122 15.18 11.21 5.74
CA ALA A 122 14.20 11.10 6.82
C ALA A 122 12.79 11.10 6.22
N ALA A 123 11.92 10.23 6.67
CA ALA A 123 10.56 10.11 6.14
C ALA A 123 9.54 9.98 7.27
N LEU A 124 8.39 10.62 7.11
CA LEU A 124 7.20 10.44 7.91
C LEU A 124 6.06 10.02 6.98
N VAL A 125 5.38 8.93 7.32
CA VAL A 125 4.25 8.41 6.56
C VAL A 125 3.08 8.14 7.51
N ILE A 126 1.90 8.59 7.12
CA ILE A 126 0.61 8.24 7.74
C ILE A 126 -0.09 7.32 6.75
N ARG A 127 -0.44 6.11 7.18
CA ARG A 127 -1.09 5.11 6.33
C ARG A 127 -2.50 4.81 6.77
N ASN A 128 -3.31 4.41 5.79
CA ASN A 128 -4.66 3.90 5.99
C ASN A 128 -5.57 4.85 6.80
N PHE A 129 -5.33 6.17 6.68
CA PHE A 129 -6.25 7.15 7.22
C PHE A 129 -7.55 7.11 6.41
N GLY A 130 -8.56 6.44 6.94
CA GLY A 130 -9.78 6.19 6.19
C GLY A 130 -10.86 5.46 6.97
N THR A 131 -11.85 4.94 6.25
CA THR A 131 -12.99 4.30 6.86
C THR A 131 -13.63 3.27 5.93
N GLN A 132 -14.22 2.25 6.52
CA GLN A 132 -15.12 1.33 5.86
C GLN A 132 -16.48 2.03 5.63
N LEU A 133 -16.96 2.02 4.39
CA LEU A 133 -18.22 2.64 3.97
C LEU A 133 -19.38 1.64 3.97
N THR A 134 -19.13 0.40 3.55
CA THR A 134 -20.05 -0.72 3.68
C THR A 134 -19.40 -1.82 4.50
N THR A 135 -20.17 -2.43 5.39
CA THR A 135 -19.66 -3.34 6.40
C THR A 135 -20.21 -4.74 6.20
N TYR A 136 -19.50 -5.76 6.68
CA TYR A 136 -20.05 -7.09 6.85
C TYR A 136 -21.07 -7.08 7.99
N ALA A 137 -22.25 -7.58 7.76
CA ALA A 137 -23.27 -7.77 8.80
C ALA A 137 -23.53 -6.57 9.74
N GLY A 138 -23.23 -5.34 9.31
CA GLY A 138 -23.49 -4.12 10.10
C GLY A 138 -22.40 -3.78 11.13
N LEU A 139 -21.34 -4.58 11.27
CA LEU A 139 -20.20 -4.29 12.14
C LEU A 139 -19.12 -3.55 11.35
N LYS A 140 -18.69 -2.40 11.85
CA LYS A 140 -17.65 -1.59 11.25
C LYS A 140 -16.28 -2.02 11.78
N GLU A 141 -15.38 -2.38 10.89
CA GLU A 141 -14.00 -2.71 11.21
C GLU A 141 -13.11 -1.48 10.98
N PRO A 142 -12.26 -1.10 11.93
CA PRO A 142 -11.30 -0.03 11.71
C PRO A 142 -10.25 -0.47 10.69
N LEU A 143 -9.87 0.44 9.79
CA LEU A 143 -8.70 0.19 8.94
C LEU A 143 -7.42 0.24 9.80
N PRO A 144 -6.37 -0.52 9.45
CA PRO A 144 -5.11 -0.54 10.19
C PRO A 144 -4.37 0.79 10.00
N PHE A 145 -4.72 1.79 10.81
CA PHE A 145 -4.07 3.09 10.81
C PHE A 145 -2.66 2.96 11.38
N GLU A 146 -1.68 3.51 10.68
CA GLU A 146 -0.26 3.44 11.03
C GLU A 146 0.42 4.79 10.82
N ILE A 147 1.43 5.08 11.67
CA ILE A 147 2.33 6.22 11.51
C ILE A 147 3.76 5.70 11.53
N ASP A 148 4.45 5.82 10.40
CA ASP A 148 5.82 5.37 10.25
C ASP A 148 6.79 6.55 10.25
N LEU A 149 7.86 6.44 11.01
CA LEU A 149 8.98 7.36 10.99
C LEU A 149 10.24 6.60 10.58
N GLY A 150 10.84 6.98 9.46
CA GLY A 150 11.99 6.29 8.91
C GLY A 150 13.20 7.20 8.74
N PHE A 151 14.39 6.64 8.98
CA PHE A 151 15.67 7.29 8.76
C PHE A 151 16.61 6.34 8.02
N SER A 152 17.42 6.87 7.12
CA SER A 152 18.49 6.10 6.49
C SER A 152 19.66 6.98 6.12
N GLN A 153 20.86 6.43 6.19
CA GLN A 153 22.08 7.11 5.78
C GLN A 153 23.12 6.12 5.28
N THR A 154 23.85 6.51 4.24
CA THR A 154 25.05 5.80 3.79
C THR A 154 26.27 6.41 4.47
N LEU A 155 27.16 5.58 5.00
CA LEU A 155 28.38 6.05 5.65
C LEU A 155 29.45 6.37 4.60
N GLU A 156 30.08 7.56 4.70
CA GLU A 156 30.99 8.09 3.67
C GLU A 156 32.19 7.19 3.36
N ASN A 157 32.74 6.47 4.35
CA ASN A 157 34.00 5.75 4.19
C ASN A 157 33.83 4.21 4.12
N VAL A 158 32.61 3.71 4.17
CA VAL A 158 32.30 2.28 4.13
C VAL A 158 31.03 2.04 3.32
N PRO A 159 30.95 0.98 2.51
CA PRO A 159 29.77 0.69 1.69
C PRO A 159 28.61 0.13 2.55
N ILE A 160 28.29 0.82 3.63
CA ILE A 160 27.22 0.44 4.57
C ILE A 160 26.16 1.53 4.56
N ARG A 161 24.93 1.11 4.32
CA ARG A 161 23.73 1.92 4.52
C ARG A 161 22.92 1.33 5.67
N TRP A 162 22.58 2.16 6.66
CA TRP A 162 21.69 1.77 7.75
C TRP A 162 20.29 2.34 7.54
N HIS A 163 19.31 1.63 8.08
CA HIS A 163 17.90 2.05 8.10
C HIS A 163 17.34 1.82 9.50
N LEU A 164 16.55 2.78 9.96
CA LEU A 164 15.74 2.69 11.18
C LEU A 164 14.32 3.07 10.84
N THR A 165 13.36 2.25 11.27
CA THR A 165 11.93 2.54 11.14
C THR A 165 11.26 2.32 12.49
N PHE A 166 10.38 3.26 12.83
CA PHE A 166 9.51 3.20 14.01
C PHE A 166 8.07 3.23 13.51
N GLU A 167 7.28 2.27 13.98
CA GLU A 167 5.86 2.08 13.70
C GLU A 167 5.03 2.32 14.95
#